data_18fc4861446b5c7b0fe25e8f818486fe
#
_entry.id   18fc4861446b5c7b0fe25e8f818486fe
#
_cell.length_a   1.000
_cell.length_b   1.000
_cell.length_c   1.000
_cell.angle_alpha   90.00
_cell.angle_beta   90.00
_cell.angle_gamma   90.00
#
_symmetry.space_group_name_H-M   'P 1'
#
loop_
_entity.id
_entity.type
_entity.pdbx_description
1 polymer ?
#
loop_
_entity_poly.entity_id
_entity_poly.type
_entity_poly.pdbx_seq_one_letter_code
_entity_poly.pdbx_strand_id
1 'polypeptide(L)'
;MKLGIILVLSAILLIALFGCANVCYLSQAAVGHFRVMGARVPIEKILTKKMLDSTSREKLRLVLDVREFASKELGLPANKSYTVYSEIKGEYLGWNVYCAPEFSVEPKTWCFPVAGCVVYRGYFSQKAARRFALKMEKEGFDVYVSPIGAYSTLGWYNDPVLSTHLQRGPISLAGLIIHELAHQQLYVKGDSQFNEGFAVCVERAGVLRWLRESTLLSTSTLFNLSDRDSLIREALKMWEEQDLYNSKMLAARSRLKVIYSDYKSDIQKMRQKKDSLLKSLEKEFFSRNNEKGNKIRLNNAFFVPVSTYYETVPKFREMLDSVGGNFPEFYKKAEETFIKNL
;
A
#
# COMPACT_ATOMS: atom_id res chain seq x y z
N MET A 1 32.00 -22.63 24.18
CA MET A 1 32.34 -23.36 22.92
C MET A 1 31.09 -23.99 22.27
N LYS A 2 30.28 -24.80 22.98
CA LYS A 2 29.10 -25.49 22.39
C LYS A 2 28.03 -24.51 21.85
N LEU A 3 27.71 -23.38 22.52
CA LEU A 3 26.75 -22.39 22.06
C LEU A 3 27.16 -21.69 20.75
N GLY A 4 28.46 -21.38 20.59
CA GLY A 4 28.99 -20.79 19.36
C GLY A 4 28.90 -21.73 18.16
N ILE A 5 29.15 -23.03 18.36
CA ILE A 5 29.01 -24.05 17.30
C ILE A 5 27.54 -24.19 16.88
N ILE A 6 26.61 -24.18 17.83
CA ILE A 6 25.14 -24.25 17.54
C ILE A 6 24.71 -23.04 16.74
N LEU A 7 25.16 -21.84 17.09
CA LEU A 7 24.85 -20.61 16.36
C LEU A 7 25.39 -20.62 14.92
N VAL A 8 26.60 -21.10 14.73
CA VAL A 8 27.22 -21.23 13.40
C VAL A 8 26.47 -22.27 12.55
N LEU A 9 26.17 -23.43 13.11
CA LEU A 9 25.42 -24.48 12.42
C LEU A 9 24.00 -24.02 12.08
N SER A 10 23.35 -23.29 12.96
CA SER A 10 22.02 -22.71 12.70
C SER A 10 22.08 -21.65 11.58
N ALA A 11 23.13 -20.81 11.53
CA ALA A 11 23.33 -19.85 10.46
C ALA A 11 23.60 -20.53 9.12
N ILE A 12 24.43 -21.58 9.09
CA ILE A 12 24.70 -22.38 7.89
C ILE A 12 23.42 -23.07 7.40
N LEU A 13 22.63 -23.64 8.30
CA LEU A 13 21.36 -24.26 7.97
C LEU A 13 20.35 -23.24 7.40
N LEU A 14 20.25 -22.04 7.98
CA LEU A 14 19.45 -20.95 7.45
C LEU A 14 19.89 -20.52 6.05
N ILE A 15 21.19 -20.38 5.81
CA ILE A 15 21.75 -20.05 4.49
C ILE A 15 21.45 -21.16 3.47
N ALA A 16 21.57 -22.44 3.87
CA ALA A 16 21.26 -23.57 3.01
C ALA A 16 19.76 -23.68 2.70
N LEU A 17 18.87 -23.43 3.66
CA LEU A 17 17.43 -23.53 3.51
C LEU A 17 16.84 -22.34 2.71
N PHE A 18 17.35 -21.14 2.86
CA PHE A 18 16.80 -19.94 2.25
C PHE A 18 17.59 -19.42 1.03
N GLY A 19 18.80 -19.93 0.80
CA GLY A 19 19.71 -19.46 -0.24
C GLY A 19 20.26 -18.05 0.04
N CYS A 20 21.47 -17.76 -0.40
CA CYS A 20 22.17 -16.48 -0.17
C CYS A 20 21.36 -15.24 -0.60
N ALA A 21 20.61 -15.35 -1.70
CA ALA A 21 19.80 -14.23 -2.21
C ALA A 21 18.65 -13.83 -1.27
N ASN A 22 18.04 -14.80 -0.58
CA ASN A 22 16.99 -14.52 0.39
C ASN A 22 17.55 -14.01 1.71
N VAL A 23 18.72 -14.51 2.14
CA VAL A 23 19.42 -14.00 3.33
C VAL A 23 19.81 -12.53 3.13
N CYS A 24 20.41 -12.17 1.98
CA CYS A 24 20.71 -10.77 1.65
C CYS A 24 19.46 -9.89 1.59
N TYR A 25 18.35 -10.43 1.10
CA TYR A 25 17.07 -9.71 1.06
C TYR A 25 16.52 -9.47 2.48
N LEU A 26 16.49 -10.50 3.32
CA LEU A 26 15.99 -10.38 4.69
C LEU A 26 16.86 -9.45 5.55
N SER A 27 18.20 -9.51 5.39
CA SER A 27 19.11 -8.63 6.12
C SER A 27 18.92 -7.15 5.74
N GLN A 28 18.75 -6.80 4.44
CA GLN A 28 18.45 -5.43 4.07
C GLN A 28 17.09 -4.97 4.60
N ALA A 29 16.09 -5.86 4.63
CA ALA A 29 14.78 -5.57 5.18
C ALA A 29 14.86 -5.32 6.70
N ALA A 30 15.58 -6.15 7.43
CA ALA A 30 15.82 -5.98 8.87
C ALA A 30 16.56 -4.67 9.18
N VAL A 31 17.66 -4.38 8.47
CA VAL A 31 18.42 -3.12 8.66
C VAL A 31 17.54 -1.90 8.37
N GLY A 32 16.73 -1.93 7.31
CA GLY A 32 15.78 -0.86 6.98
C GLY A 32 14.73 -0.68 8.07
N HIS A 33 14.14 -1.77 8.52
CA HIS A 33 13.17 -1.79 9.63
C HIS A 33 13.76 -1.17 10.90
N PHE A 34 14.90 -1.66 11.38
CA PHE A 34 15.52 -1.12 12.59
C PHE A 34 15.92 0.35 12.48
N ARG A 35 16.29 0.82 11.28
CA ARG A 35 16.56 2.24 11.04
C ARG A 35 15.28 3.09 11.23
N VAL A 36 14.15 2.67 10.68
CA VAL A 36 12.85 3.36 10.83
C VAL A 36 12.41 3.33 12.28
N MET A 37 12.48 2.16 12.92
CA MET A 37 12.05 1.98 14.30
C MET A 37 12.94 2.70 15.33
N GLY A 38 14.25 2.75 15.09
CA GLY A 38 15.21 3.45 15.96
C GLY A 38 15.14 4.97 15.86
N ALA A 39 14.60 5.51 14.77
CA ALA A 39 14.45 6.95 14.58
C ALA A 39 13.14 7.54 15.17
N ARG A 40 12.30 6.73 15.81
CA ARG A 40 11.00 7.14 16.34
C ARG A 40 11.11 8.14 17.48
N VAL A 41 10.33 9.22 17.39
CA VAL A 41 10.19 10.23 18.42
C VAL A 41 8.68 10.45 18.67
N PRO A 42 8.20 10.53 19.93
CA PRO A 42 6.80 10.85 20.20
C PRO A 42 6.38 12.15 19.51
N ILE A 43 5.22 12.14 18.85
CA ILE A 43 4.69 13.31 18.10
C ILE A 43 4.54 14.51 19.06
N GLU A 44 4.02 14.30 20.27
CA GLU A 44 3.89 15.35 21.28
C GLU A 44 5.22 16.06 21.55
N LYS A 45 6.33 15.28 21.65
CA LYS A 45 7.68 15.84 21.83
C LYS A 45 8.17 16.61 20.60
N ILE A 46 7.75 16.20 19.40
CA ILE A 46 8.08 16.93 18.16
C ILE A 46 7.30 18.25 18.09
N LEU A 47 6.04 18.25 18.48
CA LEU A 47 5.17 19.44 18.48
C LEU A 47 5.69 20.56 19.42
N THR A 48 6.40 20.21 20.49
CA THR A 48 7.03 21.21 21.38
C THR A 48 8.33 21.79 20.82
N LYS A 49 8.96 21.14 19.83
CA LYS A 49 10.21 21.60 19.24
C LYS A 49 9.94 22.48 18.02
N LYS A 50 10.74 23.56 17.84
CA LYS A 50 10.68 24.43 16.65
C LYS A 50 11.37 23.81 15.40
N MET A 51 11.43 22.49 15.30
CA MET A 51 12.18 21.79 14.24
C MET A 51 11.38 21.58 12.96
N LEU A 52 10.05 21.62 13.01
CA LEU A 52 9.18 21.47 11.86
C LEU A 52 8.51 22.79 11.48
N ASP A 53 8.24 22.96 10.18
CA ASP A 53 7.41 24.04 9.68
C ASP A 53 5.97 23.95 10.25
N SER A 54 5.21 25.04 10.10
CA SER A 54 3.83 25.12 10.64
C SER A 54 2.91 24.08 10.02
N THR A 55 3.00 23.85 8.71
CA THR A 55 2.17 22.91 7.96
C THR A 55 2.42 21.47 8.43
N SER A 56 3.68 21.07 8.57
CA SER A 56 4.05 19.75 9.07
C SER A 56 3.56 19.53 10.52
N ARG A 57 3.61 20.55 11.35
CA ARG A 57 3.06 20.49 12.72
C ARG A 57 1.55 20.31 12.74
N GLU A 58 0.81 21.05 11.90
CA GLU A 58 -0.63 20.90 11.76
C GLU A 58 -0.99 19.50 11.24
N LYS A 59 -0.25 18.96 10.28
CA LYS A 59 -0.45 17.60 9.79
C LYS A 59 -0.19 16.53 10.86
N LEU A 60 0.77 16.73 11.75
CA LEU A 60 0.96 15.82 12.90
C LEU A 60 -0.19 15.90 13.92
N ARG A 61 -0.78 17.09 14.16
CA ARG A 61 -2.00 17.22 14.98
C ARG A 61 -3.18 16.52 14.33
N LEU A 62 -3.35 16.69 13.01
CA LEU A 62 -4.35 15.97 12.23
C LEU A 62 -4.19 14.45 12.38
N VAL A 63 -2.98 13.92 12.31
CA VAL A 63 -2.74 12.48 12.49
C VAL A 63 -3.20 12.02 13.88
N LEU A 64 -2.91 12.77 14.94
CA LEU A 64 -3.36 12.40 16.30
C LEU A 64 -4.89 12.44 16.42
N ASP A 65 -5.54 13.44 15.85
CA ASP A 65 -7.00 13.56 15.82
C ASP A 65 -7.65 12.39 15.06
N VAL A 66 -7.19 12.13 13.82
CA VAL A 66 -7.68 11.02 13.00
C VAL A 66 -7.50 9.69 13.72
N ARG A 67 -6.34 9.47 14.34
CA ARG A 67 -6.06 8.23 15.08
C ARG A 67 -6.99 8.05 16.27
N GLU A 68 -7.23 9.11 17.02
CA GLU A 68 -8.17 9.10 18.17
C GLU A 68 -9.60 8.83 17.68
N PHE A 69 -10.04 9.52 16.65
CA PHE A 69 -11.33 9.31 15.98
C PHE A 69 -11.48 7.87 15.47
N ALA A 70 -10.47 7.35 14.80
CA ALA A 70 -10.49 5.99 14.26
C ALA A 70 -10.70 4.94 15.36
N SER A 71 -10.11 5.13 16.54
CA SER A 71 -10.29 4.21 17.65
C SER A 71 -11.65 4.37 18.33
N LYS A 72 -12.13 5.60 18.54
CA LYS A 72 -13.38 5.86 19.28
C LYS A 72 -14.62 5.63 18.42
N GLU A 73 -14.60 6.10 17.17
CA GLU A 73 -15.78 6.16 16.33
C GLU A 73 -15.83 5.05 15.28
N LEU A 74 -14.67 4.56 14.82
CA LEU A 74 -14.62 3.49 13.83
C LEU A 74 -14.32 2.11 14.45
N GLY A 75 -14.04 2.04 15.75
CA GLY A 75 -13.71 0.79 16.43
C GLY A 75 -12.38 0.16 16.00
N LEU A 76 -11.47 0.96 15.43
CA LEU A 76 -10.14 0.51 15.05
C LEU A 76 -9.20 0.40 16.28
N PRO A 77 -8.10 -0.38 16.22
CA PRO A 77 -7.27 -0.66 17.39
C PRO A 77 -6.73 0.58 18.12
N ALA A 78 -6.96 0.66 19.42
CA ALA A 78 -6.49 1.74 20.30
C ALA A 78 -5.07 1.48 20.80
N ASN A 79 -4.12 1.17 19.90
CA ASN A 79 -2.71 0.95 20.26
C ASN A 79 -1.87 2.24 20.12
N LYS A 80 -0.54 2.14 20.14
CA LYS A 80 0.38 3.29 20.03
C LYS A 80 0.91 3.53 18.61
N SER A 81 0.39 2.86 17.57
CA SER A 81 0.75 3.14 16.18
C SER A 81 0.33 4.57 15.81
N TYR A 82 1.14 5.24 15.01
CA TYR A 82 0.94 6.63 14.55
C TYR A 82 0.89 7.69 15.65
N THR A 83 1.41 7.37 16.87
CA THR A 83 1.68 8.38 17.93
C THR A 83 3.15 8.80 17.96
N VAL A 84 3.98 8.19 17.13
CA VAL A 84 5.40 8.48 16.98
C VAL A 84 5.73 8.89 15.55
N TYR A 85 6.75 9.71 15.38
CA TYR A 85 7.24 10.23 14.08
C TYR A 85 8.63 9.70 13.80
N SER A 86 8.91 9.38 12.55
CA SER A 86 10.25 9.04 12.05
C SER A 86 10.62 9.88 10.84
N GLU A 87 11.75 10.56 10.93
CA GLU A 87 12.36 11.26 9.79
C GLU A 87 12.99 10.26 8.82
N ILE A 88 12.63 10.37 7.54
CA ILE A 88 13.14 9.53 6.47
C ILE A 88 14.08 10.33 5.59
N LYS A 89 15.28 9.78 5.34
CA LYS A 89 16.22 10.36 4.40
C LYS A 89 15.81 10.03 2.97
N GLY A 90 15.37 11.03 2.21
CA GLY A 90 14.97 10.89 0.82
C GLY A 90 13.46 11.02 0.59
N GLU A 91 13.08 10.96 -0.68
CA GLU A 91 11.71 11.19 -1.14
C GLU A 91 10.78 10.00 -0.83
N TYR A 92 11.33 8.77 -0.77
CA TYR A 92 10.58 7.54 -0.52
C TYR A 92 11.28 6.69 0.53
N LEU A 93 10.50 5.97 1.32
CA LEU A 93 11.02 5.00 2.28
C LEU A 93 11.71 3.82 1.58
N GLY A 94 11.15 3.38 0.45
CA GLY A 94 11.62 2.21 -0.28
C GLY A 94 10.86 2.00 -1.58
N TRP A 95 11.03 0.81 -2.17
CA TRP A 95 10.48 0.43 -3.47
C TRP A 95 9.94 -0.99 -3.43
N ASN A 96 8.73 -1.18 -3.94
CA ASN A 96 8.17 -2.48 -4.22
C ASN A 96 8.49 -2.90 -5.66
N VAL A 97 8.89 -4.16 -5.84
CA VAL A 97 9.11 -4.77 -7.15
C VAL A 97 8.03 -5.82 -7.36
N TYR A 98 7.18 -5.57 -8.36
CA TYR A 98 6.13 -6.48 -8.82
C TYR A 98 6.62 -7.20 -10.06
N CYS A 99 6.25 -8.48 -10.21
CA CYS A 99 6.58 -9.29 -11.38
C CYS A 99 5.35 -10.07 -11.85
N ALA A 100 5.22 -10.21 -13.16
CA ALA A 100 4.23 -11.10 -13.78
C ALA A 100 4.85 -11.78 -15.00
N PRO A 101 4.44 -13.01 -15.39
CA PRO A 101 4.92 -13.62 -16.63
C PRO A 101 4.54 -12.79 -17.85
N GLU A 102 5.32 -12.92 -18.95
CA GLU A 102 5.09 -12.14 -20.17
C GLU A 102 3.66 -12.26 -20.73
N PHE A 103 3.05 -13.43 -20.58
CA PHE A 103 1.70 -13.72 -21.07
C PHE A 103 0.75 -14.14 -19.93
N SER A 104 0.86 -13.49 -18.77
CA SER A 104 -0.07 -13.65 -17.68
C SER A 104 -0.16 -12.34 -16.89
N VAL A 105 -1.36 -12.00 -16.45
CA VAL A 105 -1.60 -10.90 -15.53
C VAL A 105 -1.63 -11.35 -14.05
N GLU A 106 -1.40 -12.65 -13.83
CA GLU A 106 -1.29 -13.18 -12.47
C GLU A 106 0.13 -12.89 -11.94
N PRO A 107 0.24 -12.33 -10.72
CA PRO A 107 1.52 -11.92 -10.18
C PRO A 107 2.37 -13.12 -9.77
N LYS A 108 3.69 -12.95 -9.86
CA LYS A 108 4.62 -13.77 -9.11
C LYS A 108 4.48 -13.45 -7.63
N THR A 109 4.37 -14.47 -6.79
CA THR A 109 4.28 -14.32 -5.34
C THR A 109 5.58 -14.71 -4.65
N TRP A 110 5.81 -14.14 -3.47
CA TRP A 110 6.89 -14.49 -2.54
C TRP A 110 6.32 -14.75 -1.16
N CYS A 111 6.65 -15.91 -0.59
CA CYS A 111 6.08 -16.32 0.69
C CYS A 111 7.08 -16.08 1.84
N PHE A 112 6.58 -15.49 2.91
CA PHE A 112 7.33 -15.16 4.12
C PHE A 112 6.62 -15.75 5.36
N PRO A 113 7.35 -16.12 6.42
CA PRO A 113 6.75 -16.80 7.58
C PRO A 113 5.62 -16.01 8.26
N VAL A 114 5.75 -14.68 8.36
CA VAL A 114 4.78 -13.81 9.05
C VAL A 114 3.70 -13.31 8.08
N ALA A 115 4.11 -12.64 7.01
CA ALA A 115 3.18 -11.99 6.06
C ALA A 115 2.41 -12.99 5.17
N GLY A 116 2.84 -14.24 5.08
CA GLY A 116 2.33 -15.18 4.09
C GLY A 116 2.90 -14.92 2.70
N CYS A 117 2.13 -15.27 1.66
CA CYS A 117 2.54 -15.02 0.28
C CYS A 117 2.04 -13.65 -0.17
N VAL A 118 2.97 -12.80 -0.62
CA VAL A 118 2.69 -11.45 -1.09
C VAL A 118 3.10 -11.29 -2.56
N VAL A 119 2.50 -10.33 -3.25
CA VAL A 119 2.66 -10.11 -4.70
C VAL A 119 3.83 -9.20 -5.06
N TYR A 120 4.66 -8.81 -4.10
CA TYR A 120 5.81 -7.91 -4.30
C TYR A 120 7.01 -8.27 -3.41
N ARG A 121 8.17 -7.70 -3.74
CA ARG A 121 9.34 -7.65 -2.85
C ARG A 121 9.70 -6.20 -2.56
N GLY A 122 9.72 -5.84 -1.27
CA GLY A 122 10.07 -4.50 -0.79
C GLY A 122 11.58 -4.31 -0.57
N TYR A 123 12.12 -3.18 -0.98
CA TYR A 123 13.52 -2.80 -0.80
C TYR A 123 13.62 -1.39 -0.24
N PHE A 124 14.46 -1.21 0.79
CA PHE A 124 14.80 0.13 1.31
C PHE A 124 15.82 0.88 0.43
N SER A 125 16.39 0.21 -0.57
CA SER A 125 17.36 0.79 -1.50
C SER A 125 16.85 0.72 -2.93
N GLN A 126 16.73 1.87 -3.61
CA GLN A 126 16.34 1.94 -5.02
C GLN A 126 17.30 1.13 -5.91
N LYS A 127 18.62 1.23 -5.64
CA LYS A 127 19.63 0.46 -6.38
C LYS A 127 19.44 -1.04 -6.23
N ALA A 128 19.06 -1.52 -5.02
CA ALA A 128 18.77 -2.93 -4.79
C ALA A 128 17.48 -3.38 -5.50
N ALA A 129 16.42 -2.57 -5.43
CA ALA A 129 15.17 -2.81 -6.14
C ALA A 129 15.39 -2.92 -7.66
N ARG A 130 16.10 -1.96 -8.25
CA ARG A 130 16.43 -1.96 -9.69
C ARG A 130 17.30 -3.16 -10.10
N ARG A 131 18.29 -3.53 -9.28
CA ARG A 131 19.10 -4.74 -9.53
C ARG A 131 18.25 -5.99 -9.54
N PHE A 132 17.32 -6.11 -8.61
CA PHE A 132 16.40 -7.24 -8.56
C PHE A 132 15.43 -7.22 -9.75
N ALA A 133 14.91 -6.05 -10.12
CA ALA A 133 14.07 -5.87 -11.31
C ALA A 133 14.78 -6.37 -12.58
N LEU A 134 16.01 -5.91 -12.83
CA LEU A 134 16.83 -6.37 -13.97
C LEU A 134 17.09 -7.88 -13.98
N LYS A 135 17.20 -8.49 -12.78
CA LYS A 135 17.33 -9.96 -12.68
C LYS A 135 16.02 -10.64 -13.15
N MET A 136 14.87 -10.17 -12.69
CA MET A 136 13.58 -10.73 -13.06
C MET A 136 13.26 -10.52 -14.55
N GLU A 137 13.62 -9.38 -15.13
CA GLU A 137 13.49 -9.12 -16.56
C GLU A 137 14.33 -10.13 -17.38
N LYS A 138 15.57 -10.44 -16.95
CA LYS A 138 16.42 -11.47 -17.58
C LYS A 138 15.83 -12.88 -17.45
N GLU A 139 15.02 -13.13 -16.42
CA GLU A 139 14.28 -14.39 -16.23
C GLU A 139 12.96 -14.43 -17.07
N GLY A 140 12.67 -13.38 -17.87
CA GLY A 140 11.51 -13.32 -18.77
C GLY A 140 10.23 -12.81 -18.12
N PHE A 141 10.31 -12.16 -16.95
CA PHE A 141 9.17 -11.51 -16.32
C PHE A 141 8.98 -10.08 -16.80
N ASP A 142 7.74 -9.65 -16.95
CA ASP A 142 7.36 -8.25 -16.89
C ASP A 142 7.59 -7.74 -15.48
N VAL A 143 8.20 -6.56 -15.31
CA VAL A 143 8.55 -6.02 -14.00
C VAL A 143 8.07 -4.58 -13.86
N TYR A 144 7.51 -4.26 -12.69
CA TYR A 144 7.15 -2.90 -12.30
C TYR A 144 7.74 -2.54 -10.94
N VAL A 145 8.42 -1.40 -10.87
CA VAL A 145 9.00 -0.88 -9.64
C VAL A 145 8.24 0.37 -9.22
N SER A 146 7.63 0.33 -8.04
CA SER A 146 6.85 1.44 -7.48
C SER A 146 7.45 1.89 -6.15
N PRO A 147 7.44 3.21 -5.83
CA PRO A 147 7.80 3.67 -4.50
C PRO A 147 6.82 3.14 -3.45
N ILE A 148 7.31 2.94 -2.23
CA ILE A 148 6.49 2.53 -1.09
C ILE A 148 5.83 3.77 -0.51
N GLY A 149 4.50 3.80 -0.51
CA GLY A 149 3.70 4.91 0.00
C GLY A 149 3.44 4.88 1.50
N ALA A 150 3.49 3.68 2.10
CA ALA A 150 3.26 3.45 3.52
C ALA A 150 4.15 2.30 4.03
N TYR A 151 4.28 2.20 5.35
CA TYR A 151 5.01 1.13 6.01
C TYR A 151 4.29 0.74 7.29
N SER A 152 3.84 -0.50 7.36
CA SER A 152 3.17 -1.05 8.51
C SER A 152 3.82 -2.35 8.98
N THR A 153 3.81 -2.56 10.29
CA THR A 153 4.20 -3.83 10.92
C THR A 153 2.99 -4.63 11.37
N LEU A 154 1.80 -4.30 10.87
CA LEU A 154 0.52 -4.91 11.26
C LEU A 154 0.27 -4.81 12.79
N GLY A 155 0.74 -3.76 13.43
CA GLY A 155 0.58 -3.55 14.87
C GLY A 155 1.55 -4.33 15.78
N TRP A 156 2.49 -5.09 15.22
CA TRP A 156 3.53 -5.78 16.02
C TRP A 156 4.45 -4.78 16.74
N TYR A 157 4.62 -3.60 16.16
CA TYR A 157 5.34 -2.46 16.74
C TYR A 157 4.47 -1.22 16.63
N ASN A 158 4.84 -0.16 17.38
CA ASN A 158 4.23 1.15 17.25
C ASN A 158 4.71 1.77 15.92
N ASP A 159 3.93 1.62 14.86
CA ASP A 159 4.27 2.13 13.53
C ASP A 159 4.33 3.65 13.54
N PRO A 160 5.39 4.27 12.97
CA PRO A 160 5.55 5.72 12.97
C PRO A 160 4.80 6.39 11.81
N VAL A 161 4.42 7.66 12.05
CA VAL A 161 4.23 8.60 10.94
C VAL A 161 5.59 8.92 10.35
N LEU A 162 5.74 8.75 9.05
CA LEU A 162 6.99 9.06 8.34
C LEU A 162 6.97 10.50 7.82
N SER A 163 8.12 11.16 7.72
CA SER A 163 8.23 12.49 7.08
C SER A 163 7.65 12.50 5.66
N THR A 164 7.77 11.37 4.93
CA THR A 164 7.20 11.21 3.59
C THR A 164 5.66 11.20 3.58
N HIS A 165 5.01 10.81 4.68
CA HIS A 165 3.55 10.88 4.81
C HIS A 165 3.06 12.33 4.87
N LEU A 166 3.85 13.25 5.45
CA LEU A 166 3.52 14.67 5.56
C LEU A 166 3.55 15.41 4.20
N GLN A 167 4.02 14.78 3.13
CA GLN A 167 3.91 15.32 1.78
C GLN A 167 2.49 15.19 1.19
N ARG A 168 1.65 14.35 1.78
CA ARG A 168 0.26 14.13 1.34
C ARG A 168 -0.63 15.33 1.69
N GLY A 169 -1.69 15.53 0.91
CA GLY A 169 -2.79 16.41 1.30
C GLY A 169 -3.51 15.91 2.56
N PRO A 170 -4.21 16.79 3.30
CA PRO A 170 -4.81 16.45 4.59
C PRO A 170 -5.78 15.26 4.52
N ILE A 171 -6.67 15.22 3.51
CA ILE A 171 -7.63 14.13 3.29
C ILE A 171 -6.91 12.80 3.03
N SER A 172 -5.90 12.81 2.14
CA SER A 172 -5.11 11.62 1.84
C SER A 172 -4.24 11.15 3.02
N LEU A 173 -3.82 12.07 3.88
CA LEU A 173 -3.10 11.72 5.11
C LEU A 173 -4.03 11.07 6.13
N ALA A 174 -5.23 11.61 6.32
CA ALA A 174 -6.26 11.00 7.15
C ALA A 174 -6.61 9.58 6.66
N GLY A 175 -6.81 9.44 5.35
CA GLY A 175 -7.06 8.16 4.71
C GLY A 175 -5.95 7.14 4.98
N LEU A 176 -4.69 7.54 4.81
CA LEU A 176 -3.54 6.67 5.11
C LEU A 176 -3.57 6.12 6.54
N ILE A 177 -3.83 6.96 7.55
CA ILE A 177 -3.84 6.53 8.96
C ILE A 177 -4.96 5.52 9.21
N ILE A 178 -6.17 5.77 8.68
CA ILE A 178 -7.32 4.86 8.81
C ILE A 178 -7.03 3.54 8.07
N HIS A 179 -6.46 3.59 6.86
CA HIS A 179 -6.08 2.43 6.06
C HIS A 179 -5.12 1.49 6.81
N GLU A 180 -4.05 2.04 7.35
CA GLU A 180 -3.05 1.26 8.07
C GLU A 180 -3.57 0.69 9.41
N LEU A 181 -4.48 1.42 10.08
CA LEU A 181 -5.16 0.90 11.27
C LEU A 181 -6.17 -0.21 10.91
N ALA A 182 -6.80 -0.14 9.73
CA ALA A 182 -7.69 -1.20 9.25
C ALA A 182 -6.94 -2.53 9.05
N HIS A 183 -5.71 -2.51 8.55
CA HIS A 183 -4.86 -3.71 8.48
C HIS A 183 -4.53 -4.30 9.86
N GLN A 184 -4.54 -3.49 10.92
CA GLN A 184 -4.33 -3.97 12.27
C GLN A 184 -5.63 -4.51 12.90
N GLN A 185 -6.80 -4.12 12.37
CA GLN A 185 -8.11 -4.63 12.78
C GLN A 185 -8.38 -6.02 12.21
N LEU A 186 -8.11 -6.22 10.92
CA LEU A 186 -8.34 -7.49 10.25
C LEU A 186 -7.29 -7.70 9.15
N TYR A 187 -6.56 -8.80 9.23
CA TYR A 187 -5.55 -9.19 8.26
C TYR A 187 -5.62 -10.70 7.97
N VAL A 188 -5.86 -11.06 6.73
CA VAL A 188 -5.88 -12.45 6.25
C VAL A 188 -4.52 -12.78 5.64
N LYS A 189 -3.78 -13.69 6.27
CA LYS A 189 -2.43 -14.09 5.84
C LYS A 189 -2.45 -14.67 4.43
N GLY A 190 -1.71 -14.05 3.51
CA GLY A 190 -1.58 -14.52 2.13
C GLY A 190 -2.66 -14.02 1.17
N ASP A 191 -3.68 -13.32 1.63
CA ASP A 191 -4.70 -12.71 0.77
C ASP A 191 -4.54 -11.18 0.70
N SER A 192 -3.63 -10.74 -0.17
CA SER A 192 -3.38 -9.31 -0.36
C SER A 192 -4.59 -8.57 -0.94
N GLN A 193 -5.40 -9.21 -1.81
CA GLN A 193 -6.58 -8.56 -2.39
C GLN A 193 -7.66 -8.30 -1.34
N PHE A 194 -7.88 -9.26 -0.46
CA PHE A 194 -8.77 -9.05 0.68
C PHE A 194 -8.28 -7.91 1.55
N ASN A 195 -7.02 -7.97 2.01
CA ASN A 195 -6.46 -7.03 2.97
C ASN A 195 -6.52 -5.59 2.46
N GLU A 196 -6.10 -5.36 1.22
CA GLU A 196 -6.09 -4.02 0.63
C GLU A 196 -7.50 -3.51 0.31
N GLY A 197 -8.37 -4.34 -0.25
CA GLY A 197 -9.75 -3.94 -0.55
C GLY A 197 -10.56 -3.64 0.72
N PHE A 198 -10.37 -4.42 1.79
CA PHE A 198 -10.93 -4.15 3.10
C PHE A 198 -10.45 -2.81 3.64
N ALA A 199 -9.12 -2.58 3.64
CA ALA A 199 -8.53 -1.36 4.16
C ALA A 199 -8.97 -0.12 3.36
N VAL A 200 -9.05 -0.17 2.02
CA VAL A 200 -9.56 0.93 1.19
C VAL A 200 -11.04 1.23 1.49
N CYS A 201 -11.86 0.21 1.73
CA CYS A 201 -13.26 0.43 2.12
C CYS A 201 -13.36 1.15 3.46
N VAL A 202 -12.63 0.69 4.49
CA VAL A 202 -12.59 1.33 5.82
C VAL A 202 -12.03 2.75 5.73
N GLU A 203 -10.94 2.96 4.97
CA GLU A 203 -10.33 4.25 4.70
C GLU A 203 -11.36 5.27 4.21
N ARG A 204 -12.05 4.97 3.10
CA ARG A 204 -12.97 5.91 2.45
C ARG A 204 -14.19 6.21 3.33
N ALA A 205 -14.81 5.18 3.88
CA ALA A 205 -15.96 5.36 4.77
C ALA A 205 -15.58 6.08 6.07
N GLY A 206 -14.43 5.74 6.64
CA GLY A 206 -13.90 6.36 7.84
C GLY A 206 -13.52 7.83 7.65
N VAL A 207 -12.89 8.19 6.53
CA VAL A 207 -12.59 9.58 6.18
C VAL A 207 -13.88 10.40 6.03
N LEU A 208 -14.91 9.89 5.35
CA LEU A 208 -16.20 10.59 5.21
C LEU A 208 -16.83 10.84 6.58
N ARG A 209 -16.80 9.85 7.46
CA ARG A 209 -17.34 9.99 8.81
C ARG A 209 -16.51 11.00 9.63
N TRP A 210 -15.19 10.93 9.55
CA TRP A 210 -14.29 11.89 10.20
C TRP A 210 -14.52 13.32 9.70
N LEU A 211 -14.66 13.55 8.38
CA LEU A 211 -14.97 14.87 7.82
C LEU A 211 -16.32 15.43 8.31
N ARG A 212 -17.31 14.58 8.60
CA ARG A 212 -18.60 15.02 9.15
C ARG A 212 -18.55 15.37 10.63
N GLU A 213 -17.78 14.64 11.42
CA GLU A 213 -17.88 14.63 12.89
C GLU A 213 -16.69 15.29 13.61
N SER A 214 -15.47 15.35 13.01
CA SER A 214 -14.29 15.90 13.68
C SER A 214 -14.43 17.40 13.98
N THR A 215 -14.04 17.78 15.20
CA THR A 215 -13.98 19.17 15.64
C THR A 215 -12.72 19.89 15.16
N LEU A 216 -11.66 19.16 14.78
CA LEU A 216 -10.39 19.73 14.31
C LEU A 216 -10.57 20.58 13.05
N LEU A 217 -11.52 20.23 12.17
CA LEU A 217 -11.72 20.94 10.90
C LEU A 217 -12.05 22.42 11.07
N SER A 218 -12.71 22.80 12.17
CA SER A 218 -13.08 24.20 12.45
C SER A 218 -11.92 25.03 13.01
N THR A 219 -10.83 24.41 13.45
CA THR A 219 -9.69 25.09 14.10
C THR A 219 -8.38 24.97 13.34
N SER A 220 -8.27 24.01 12.41
CA SER A 220 -7.04 23.74 11.67
C SER A 220 -6.88 24.66 10.45
N THR A 221 -5.70 25.23 10.31
CA THR A 221 -5.31 26.04 9.14
C THR A 221 -5.11 25.23 7.85
N LEU A 222 -5.09 23.89 7.94
CA LEU A 222 -4.91 23.01 6.79
C LEU A 222 -6.09 23.05 5.80
N PHE A 223 -7.27 23.44 6.29
CA PHE A 223 -8.52 23.39 5.52
C PHE A 223 -9.02 24.76 5.05
N ASN A 224 -8.22 25.83 5.21
CA ASN A 224 -8.46 27.18 4.66
C ASN A 224 -9.91 27.69 4.83
N LEU A 225 -10.53 27.47 5.99
CA LEU A 225 -11.93 27.82 6.27
C LEU A 225 -12.94 27.10 5.34
N SER A 226 -12.57 26.03 4.64
CA SER A 226 -13.48 25.24 3.84
C SER A 226 -14.58 24.65 4.71
N ASP A 227 -15.82 24.74 4.25
CA ASP A 227 -16.91 24.04 4.91
C ASP A 227 -16.77 22.52 4.77
N ARG A 228 -17.39 21.78 5.67
CA ARG A 228 -17.33 20.31 5.70
C ARG A 228 -17.84 19.68 4.40
N ASP A 229 -18.90 20.26 3.83
CA ASP A 229 -19.50 19.76 2.59
C ASP A 229 -18.54 19.94 1.41
N SER A 230 -17.76 21.02 1.39
CA SER A 230 -16.72 21.24 0.38
C SER A 230 -15.63 20.18 0.48
N LEU A 231 -15.14 19.88 1.67
CA LEU A 231 -14.12 18.85 1.89
C LEU A 231 -14.64 17.44 1.53
N ILE A 232 -15.90 17.15 1.84
CA ILE A 232 -16.55 15.90 1.46
C ILE A 232 -16.64 15.81 -0.07
N ARG A 233 -17.07 16.87 -0.75
CA ARG A 233 -17.10 16.90 -2.23
C ARG A 233 -15.71 16.71 -2.85
N GLU A 234 -14.66 17.32 -2.25
CA GLU A 234 -13.28 17.15 -2.69
C GLU A 234 -12.84 15.68 -2.56
N ALA A 235 -13.10 15.05 -1.41
CA ALA A 235 -12.78 13.64 -1.19
C ALA A 235 -13.50 12.73 -2.18
N LEU A 236 -14.82 12.94 -2.37
CA LEU A 236 -15.62 12.14 -3.30
C LEU A 236 -15.13 12.28 -4.74
N LYS A 237 -14.84 13.51 -5.19
CA LYS A 237 -14.30 13.77 -6.53
C LYS A 237 -12.95 13.10 -6.74
N MET A 238 -12.04 13.20 -5.76
CA MET A 238 -10.73 12.55 -5.82
C MET A 238 -10.86 11.02 -5.97
N TRP A 239 -11.78 10.40 -5.24
CA TRP A 239 -12.02 8.96 -5.35
C TRP A 239 -12.75 8.57 -6.63
N GLU A 240 -13.68 9.38 -7.13
CA GLU A 240 -14.34 9.15 -8.41
C GLU A 240 -13.32 9.13 -9.57
N GLU A 241 -12.41 10.10 -9.60
CA GLU A 241 -11.32 10.14 -10.58
C GLU A 241 -10.41 8.91 -10.46
N GLN A 242 -10.08 8.49 -9.23
CA GLN A 242 -9.29 7.30 -8.96
C GLN A 242 -10.03 6.03 -9.39
N ASP A 243 -11.34 5.92 -9.10
CA ASP A 243 -12.16 4.76 -9.46
C ASP A 243 -12.34 4.65 -10.98
N LEU A 244 -12.49 5.77 -11.69
CA LEU A 244 -12.53 5.80 -13.15
C LEU A 244 -11.19 5.30 -13.74
N TYR A 245 -10.07 5.77 -13.22
CA TYR A 245 -8.75 5.28 -13.61
C TYR A 245 -8.60 3.78 -13.34
N ASN A 246 -8.91 3.33 -12.12
CA ASN A 246 -8.79 1.93 -11.72
C ASN A 246 -9.69 1.02 -12.54
N SER A 247 -10.93 1.41 -12.81
CA SER A 247 -11.87 0.62 -13.63
C SER A 247 -11.34 0.39 -15.04
N LYS A 248 -10.74 1.41 -15.66
CA LYS A 248 -10.10 1.28 -16.98
C LYS A 248 -8.88 0.36 -16.93
N MET A 249 -8.05 0.45 -15.89
CA MET A 249 -6.91 -0.45 -15.71
C MET A 249 -7.34 -1.91 -15.49
N LEU A 250 -8.38 -2.14 -14.67
CA LEU A 250 -8.95 -3.47 -14.44
C LEU A 250 -9.59 -4.05 -15.72
N ALA A 251 -10.30 -3.23 -16.49
CA ALA A 251 -10.84 -3.62 -17.80
C ALA A 251 -9.72 -4.01 -18.77
N ALA A 252 -8.62 -3.26 -18.80
CA ALA A 252 -7.47 -3.58 -19.63
C ALA A 252 -6.79 -4.89 -19.18
N ARG A 253 -6.65 -5.12 -17.87
CA ARG A 253 -6.16 -6.39 -17.31
C ARG A 253 -7.05 -7.57 -17.76
N SER A 254 -8.37 -7.41 -17.71
CA SER A 254 -9.31 -8.43 -18.18
C SER A 254 -9.17 -8.70 -19.68
N ARG A 255 -8.99 -7.66 -20.50
CA ARG A 255 -8.72 -7.81 -21.95
C ARG A 255 -7.41 -8.54 -22.21
N LEU A 256 -6.37 -8.31 -21.42
CA LEU A 256 -5.11 -9.08 -21.53
C LEU A 256 -5.33 -10.56 -21.24
N LYS A 257 -6.13 -10.92 -20.21
CA LYS A 257 -6.50 -12.34 -19.94
C LYS A 257 -7.14 -12.99 -21.17
N VAL A 258 -8.08 -12.30 -21.82
CA VAL A 258 -8.74 -12.78 -23.04
C VAL A 258 -7.72 -12.95 -24.18
N ILE A 259 -6.85 -11.95 -24.42
CA ILE A 259 -5.80 -12.04 -25.44
C ILE A 259 -4.90 -13.27 -25.20
N TYR A 260 -4.50 -13.53 -23.95
CA TYR A 260 -3.63 -14.66 -23.63
C TYR A 260 -4.33 -16.02 -23.76
N SER A 261 -5.64 -16.07 -23.56
CA SER A 261 -6.45 -17.26 -23.81
C SER A 261 -6.63 -17.53 -25.32
N ASP A 262 -7.10 -16.49 -26.07
CA ASP A 262 -7.51 -16.62 -27.47
C ASP A 262 -6.34 -16.89 -28.42
N TYR A 263 -5.17 -16.35 -28.13
CA TYR A 263 -3.98 -16.48 -28.98
C TYR A 263 -2.91 -17.41 -28.40
N LYS A 264 -3.29 -18.34 -27.51
CA LYS A 264 -2.35 -19.25 -26.81
C LYS A 264 -1.49 -20.10 -27.80
N SER A 265 -2.02 -20.41 -28.94
CA SER A 265 -1.31 -21.17 -30.02
C SER A 265 -0.47 -20.27 -30.95
N ASP A 266 -0.61 -18.95 -30.91
CA ASP A 266 0.10 -17.98 -31.76
C ASP A 266 0.76 -16.88 -30.89
N ILE A 267 1.95 -17.20 -30.41
CA ILE A 267 2.72 -16.32 -29.48
C ILE A 267 3.03 -14.96 -30.13
N GLN A 268 3.31 -14.94 -31.44
CA GLN A 268 3.64 -13.71 -32.15
C GLN A 268 2.43 -12.77 -32.22
N LYS A 269 1.26 -13.29 -32.57
CA LYS A 269 0.01 -12.53 -32.59
C LYS A 269 -0.43 -12.10 -31.20
N MET A 270 -0.24 -12.97 -30.20
CA MET A 270 -0.49 -12.66 -28.77
C MET A 270 0.33 -11.45 -28.33
N ARG A 271 1.64 -11.43 -28.63
CA ARG A 271 2.54 -10.30 -28.31
C ARG A 271 2.11 -9.02 -29.03
N GLN A 272 1.78 -9.08 -30.31
CA GLN A 272 1.29 -7.92 -31.06
C GLN A 272 0.01 -7.33 -30.46
N LYS A 273 -0.94 -8.17 -30.07
CA LYS A 273 -2.21 -7.73 -29.44
C LYS A 273 -1.98 -7.12 -28.05
N LYS A 274 -1.12 -7.74 -27.23
CA LYS A 274 -0.65 -7.18 -25.94
C LYS A 274 -0.07 -5.78 -26.16
N ASP A 275 0.92 -5.65 -27.04
CA ASP A 275 1.62 -4.38 -27.30
C ASP A 275 0.68 -3.29 -27.81
N SER A 276 -0.26 -3.64 -28.68
CA SER A 276 -1.25 -2.70 -29.21
C SER A 276 -2.15 -2.15 -28.09
N LEU A 277 -2.65 -3.02 -27.21
CA LEU A 277 -3.48 -2.61 -26.08
C LEU A 277 -2.69 -1.72 -25.10
N LEU A 278 -1.47 -2.13 -24.72
CA LEU A 278 -0.66 -1.36 -23.77
C LEU A 278 -0.28 0.01 -24.32
N LYS A 279 0.12 0.12 -25.58
CA LYS A 279 0.41 1.39 -26.24
C LYS A 279 -0.80 2.33 -26.32
N SER A 280 -2.01 1.80 -26.50
CA SER A 280 -3.22 2.62 -26.49
C SER A 280 -3.48 3.24 -25.12
N LEU A 281 -3.25 2.49 -24.04
CA LEU A 281 -3.37 2.98 -22.66
C LEU A 281 -2.25 3.98 -22.31
N GLU A 282 -1.01 3.71 -22.74
CA GLU A 282 0.09 4.65 -22.56
C GLU A 282 -0.23 6.02 -23.18
N LYS A 283 -0.81 6.01 -24.39
CA LYS A 283 -1.24 7.22 -25.07
C LYS A 283 -2.37 7.93 -24.33
N GLU A 284 -3.36 7.19 -23.82
CA GLU A 284 -4.52 7.76 -23.14
C GLU A 284 -4.14 8.40 -21.79
N PHE A 285 -3.34 7.71 -20.97
CA PHE A 285 -3.13 8.10 -19.58
C PHE A 285 -1.78 8.76 -19.29
N PHE A 286 -0.76 8.48 -20.09
CA PHE A 286 0.63 8.85 -19.77
C PHE A 286 1.31 9.71 -20.83
N SER A 287 0.61 10.22 -21.84
CA SER A 287 1.19 11.04 -22.91
C SER A 287 1.94 12.26 -22.35
N ARG A 288 1.36 13.00 -21.42
CA ARG A 288 1.99 14.18 -20.79
C ARG A 288 3.29 13.86 -20.03
N ASN A 289 3.34 12.70 -19.35
CA ASN A 289 4.54 12.26 -18.64
C ASN A 289 5.63 11.80 -19.61
N ASN A 290 5.26 11.22 -20.73
CA ASN A 290 6.18 10.81 -21.79
C ASN A 290 6.83 12.04 -22.47
N GLU A 291 6.10 13.11 -22.66
CA GLU A 291 6.60 14.41 -23.20
C GLU A 291 7.64 15.03 -22.27
N LYS A 292 7.51 14.84 -20.94
CA LYS A 292 8.50 15.30 -19.95
C LYS A 292 9.73 14.39 -19.79
N GLY A 293 9.90 13.38 -20.68
CA GLY A 293 11.03 12.45 -20.65
C GLY A 293 10.88 11.26 -19.70
N ASN A 294 9.82 11.21 -18.91
CA ASN A 294 9.51 10.08 -18.03
C ASN A 294 8.64 9.05 -18.78
N LYS A 295 9.25 8.27 -19.66
CA LYS A 295 8.53 7.19 -20.37
C LYS A 295 8.07 6.11 -19.40
N ILE A 296 6.76 6.09 -19.15
CA ILE A 296 6.11 4.98 -18.48
C ILE A 296 5.84 3.92 -19.55
N ARG A 297 6.41 2.72 -19.38
CA ARG A 297 6.10 1.54 -20.18
C ARG A 297 5.19 0.64 -19.38
N LEU A 298 3.98 0.44 -19.90
CA LEU A 298 3.04 -0.50 -19.31
C LEU A 298 3.45 -1.94 -19.64
N ASN A 299 3.26 -2.83 -18.68
CA ASN A 299 3.43 -4.27 -18.82
C ASN A 299 2.49 -4.98 -17.82
N ASN A 300 2.48 -6.32 -17.81
CA ASN A 300 1.59 -7.06 -16.93
C ASN A 300 1.78 -6.76 -15.45
N ALA A 301 3.01 -6.55 -15.01
CA ALA A 301 3.31 -6.27 -13.61
C ALA A 301 2.75 -4.91 -13.14
N PHE A 302 2.54 -3.95 -14.07
CA PHE A 302 1.94 -2.66 -13.76
C PHE A 302 0.50 -2.79 -13.21
N PHE A 303 -0.25 -3.79 -13.66
CA PHE A 303 -1.63 -4.01 -13.24
C PHE A 303 -1.75 -4.71 -11.87
N VAL A 304 -0.66 -5.28 -11.35
CA VAL A 304 -0.67 -6.03 -10.08
C VAL A 304 -1.13 -5.14 -8.91
N PRO A 305 -0.53 -3.97 -8.63
CA PRO A 305 -1.02 -3.13 -7.54
C PRO A 305 -2.47 -2.69 -7.73
N VAL A 306 -2.89 -2.34 -8.96
CA VAL A 306 -4.27 -1.93 -9.21
C VAL A 306 -5.27 -3.05 -8.86
N SER A 307 -5.02 -4.28 -9.31
CA SER A 307 -5.89 -5.42 -8.98
C SER A 307 -5.85 -5.78 -7.49
N THR A 308 -4.70 -5.66 -6.85
CA THR A 308 -4.54 -5.95 -5.43
C THR A 308 -5.36 -5.00 -4.56
N TYR A 309 -5.34 -3.70 -4.86
CA TYR A 309 -5.98 -2.68 -4.02
C TYR A 309 -7.45 -2.44 -4.32
N TYR A 310 -7.93 -2.66 -5.56
CA TYR A 310 -9.22 -2.13 -5.97
C TYR A 310 -10.22 -3.16 -6.49
N GLU A 311 -9.80 -4.38 -6.82
CA GLU A 311 -10.69 -5.40 -7.41
C GLU A 311 -11.82 -5.82 -6.45
N THR A 312 -11.56 -5.84 -5.15
CA THR A 312 -12.51 -6.29 -4.13
C THR A 312 -13.26 -5.16 -3.39
N VAL A 313 -12.88 -3.90 -3.60
CA VAL A 313 -13.49 -2.73 -2.91
C VAL A 313 -15.01 -2.66 -3.07
N PRO A 314 -15.61 -2.88 -4.26
CA PRO A 314 -17.07 -2.85 -4.40
C PRO A 314 -17.78 -3.83 -3.48
N LYS A 315 -17.24 -5.05 -3.34
CA LYS A 315 -17.78 -6.10 -2.47
C LYS A 315 -17.77 -5.70 -0.98
N PHE A 316 -16.68 -5.07 -0.54
CA PHE A 316 -16.59 -4.59 0.85
C PHE A 316 -17.52 -3.39 1.08
N ARG A 317 -17.70 -2.52 0.09
CA ARG A 317 -18.66 -1.41 0.17
C ARG A 317 -20.09 -1.92 0.32
N GLU A 318 -20.51 -2.87 -0.53
CA GLU A 318 -21.83 -3.51 -0.41
C GLU A 318 -22.01 -4.18 0.96
N MET A 319 -20.97 -4.81 1.48
CA MET A 319 -20.99 -5.43 2.81
C MET A 319 -21.17 -4.39 3.93
N LEU A 320 -20.47 -3.25 3.89
CA LEU A 320 -20.60 -2.16 4.85
C LEU A 320 -21.99 -1.52 4.76
N ASP A 321 -22.49 -1.29 3.55
CA ASP A 321 -23.84 -0.75 3.31
C ASP A 321 -24.92 -1.70 3.85
N SER A 322 -24.74 -3.01 3.72
CA SER A 322 -25.68 -4.04 4.23
C SER A 322 -25.84 -4.07 5.75
N VAL A 323 -24.90 -3.48 6.48
CA VAL A 323 -24.95 -3.31 7.95
C VAL A 323 -25.18 -1.85 8.36
N GLY A 324 -25.70 -1.02 7.43
CA GLY A 324 -26.03 0.39 7.70
C GLY A 324 -24.82 1.25 8.08
N GLY A 325 -23.61 0.90 7.65
CA GLY A 325 -22.38 1.63 7.99
C GLY A 325 -21.84 1.36 9.39
N ASN A 326 -22.33 0.33 10.08
CA ASN A 326 -21.85 -0.08 11.39
C ASN A 326 -20.50 -0.79 11.28
N PHE A 327 -19.41 -0.12 11.65
CA PHE A 327 -18.05 -0.66 11.52
C PHE A 327 -17.80 -1.94 12.31
N PRO A 328 -18.16 -2.07 13.61
CA PRO A 328 -18.00 -3.31 14.35
C PRO A 328 -18.71 -4.51 13.70
N GLU A 329 -19.95 -4.34 13.23
CA GLU A 329 -20.68 -5.40 12.52
C GLU A 329 -20.05 -5.72 11.17
N PHE A 330 -19.57 -4.71 10.44
CA PHE A 330 -18.86 -4.89 9.19
C PHE A 330 -17.57 -5.72 9.39
N TYR A 331 -16.77 -5.41 10.41
CA TYR A 331 -15.55 -6.17 10.70
C TYR A 331 -15.85 -7.65 10.99
N LYS A 332 -16.86 -7.89 11.84
CA LYS A 332 -17.31 -9.26 12.13
C LYS A 332 -17.76 -9.99 10.87
N LYS A 333 -18.59 -9.36 10.03
CA LYS A 333 -19.09 -9.93 8.78
C LYS A 333 -17.97 -10.21 7.78
N ALA A 334 -16.99 -9.30 7.66
CA ALA A 334 -15.81 -9.48 6.83
C ALA A 334 -14.97 -10.69 7.31
N GLU A 335 -14.72 -10.80 8.61
CA GLU A 335 -14.00 -11.91 9.21
C GLU A 335 -14.72 -13.24 8.99
N GLU A 336 -16.03 -13.32 9.27
CA GLU A 336 -16.83 -14.54 9.09
C GLU A 336 -16.89 -15.01 7.63
N THR A 337 -16.94 -14.08 6.68
CA THR A 337 -17.00 -14.39 5.25
C THR A 337 -15.73 -15.10 4.77
N PHE A 338 -14.59 -14.82 5.38
CA PHE A 338 -13.28 -15.33 4.94
C PHE A 338 -12.80 -16.52 5.79
N ILE A 339 -13.08 -16.55 7.08
CA ILE A 339 -12.74 -17.71 7.94
C ILE A 339 -13.57 -18.94 7.56
N LYS A 340 -14.81 -18.76 7.10
CA LYS A 340 -15.66 -19.88 6.62
C LYS A 340 -15.23 -20.45 5.26
N ASN A 341 -14.34 -19.77 4.55
CA ASN A 341 -13.84 -20.18 3.23
C ASN A 341 -12.40 -20.72 3.28
N LEU A 342 -11.78 -20.83 4.45
CA LEU A 342 -10.51 -21.49 4.75
C LEU A 342 -10.77 -22.88 5.32
#